data_9bc3f1a3e73025029ed5874989e42b50
#
_entry.id   9bc3f1a3e73025029ed5874989e42b50
#
_cell.length_a   1.000
_cell.length_b   1.000
_cell.length_c   1.000
_cell.angle_alpha   90.00
_cell.angle_beta   90.00
_cell.angle_gamma   90.00
#
_symmetry.space_group_name_H-M   'P 1'
#
loop_
_entity.id
_entity.type
_entity.pdbx_description
1 polymer ?
#
loop_
_entity_poly.entity_id
_entity_poly.type
_entity_poly.pdbx_seq_one_letter_code
_entity_poly.pdbx_strand_id
1 'polypeptide(L)'
;MLVRAHNSARHKGQQIIAARLSGRLLDIFRLARLNEGIPCYDDIPTALQHAGYGGQPPPDAIKLIQDTTPAAARDLDDAWARPVSRLEVKAMPDEAVSLNVKGRRVAGPLQGFGRLWQKTYSISLPGRGLDPARAVAILKENFTSFQPPANRFYPPPDGIRPGGVILINADTPGGPVVTGVMVLYAGRNSFTFITPEGHPEAGWVTFSSFREQDATVVQIEGLARAGDPVYELAFRILGSKLQQDIWKHVLQSMLNHLGGSGQVQVTPVCLDNRLQWPRFFNLFLNAQILTLLYMPVLLCRRLFKR
;
A
#
# COMPACT_ATOMS: atom_id res chain seq x y z
N MET A 1 11.40 -4.02 2.49
CA MET A 1 12.49 -4.90 2.97
C MET A 1 12.01 -5.91 4.01
N LEU A 2 11.45 -5.51 5.15
CA LEU A 2 11.08 -6.40 6.28
C LEU A 2 10.11 -7.53 5.91
N VAL A 3 9.01 -7.23 5.17
CA VAL A 3 8.02 -8.24 4.73
C VAL A 3 8.67 -9.29 3.81
N ARG A 4 9.59 -8.87 2.93
CA ARG A 4 10.36 -9.80 2.08
C ARG A 4 11.22 -10.72 2.94
N ALA A 5 11.94 -10.17 3.92
CA ALA A 5 12.76 -10.92 4.85
C ALA A 5 11.93 -11.91 5.67
N HIS A 6 10.77 -11.48 6.20
CA HIS A 6 9.83 -12.33 6.93
C HIS A 6 9.35 -13.53 6.09
N ASN A 7 8.93 -13.30 4.84
CA ASN A 7 8.50 -14.38 3.98
C ASN A 7 9.65 -15.32 3.62
N SER A 8 10.85 -14.78 3.33
CA SER A 8 12.05 -15.59 3.07
C SER A 8 12.42 -16.47 4.27
N ALA A 9 12.38 -15.92 5.49
CA ALA A 9 12.63 -16.69 6.71
C ALA A 9 11.61 -17.82 6.91
N ARG A 10 10.32 -17.53 6.74
CA ARG A 10 9.25 -18.55 6.82
C ARG A 10 9.43 -19.70 5.82
N HIS A 11 9.94 -19.42 4.62
CA HIS A 11 10.25 -20.47 3.63
C HIS A 11 11.37 -21.41 4.10
N LYS A 12 12.28 -20.92 4.94
CA LYS A 12 13.40 -21.68 5.50
C LYS A 12 13.07 -22.30 6.87
N GLY A 13 11.81 -22.24 7.32
CA GLY A 13 11.44 -22.66 8.68
C GLY A 13 11.96 -21.75 9.79
N GLN A 14 12.42 -20.56 9.44
CA GLN A 14 12.95 -19.54 10.35
C GLN A 14 11.88 -18.48 10.69
N GLN A 15 12.06 -17.81 11.80
CA GLN A 15 11.20 -16.70 12.23
C GLN A 15 12.00 -15.39 12.29
N ILE A 16 11.40 -14.30 11.85
CA ILE A 16 11.89 -12.96 12.15
C ILE A 16 11.13 -12.43 13.36
N ILE A 17 11.86 -11.89 14.30
CA ILE A 17 11.34 -11.17 15.47
C ILE A 17 11.92 -9.75 15.44
N ALA A 18 11.20 -8.80 15.99
CA ALA A 18 11.65 -7.43 16.16
C ALA A 18 11.88 -7.15 17.64
N ALA A 19 12.93 -6.40 17.97
CA ALA A 19 13.20 -5.99 19.33
C ALA A 19 13.70 -4.54 19.37
N ARG A 20 13.42 -3.83 20.49
CA ARG A 20 13.86 -2.44 20.73
C ARG A 20 13.46 -1.46 19.64
N LEU A 21 12.25 -1.62 19.08
CA LEU A 21 11.74 -0.62 18.16
C LEU A 21 11.53 0.70 18.92
N SER A 22 12.01 1.82 18.34
CA SER A 22 11.71 3.15 18.89
C SER A 22 10.19 3.37 18.91
N GLY A 23 9.70 4.24 19.81
CA GLY A 23 8.25 4.49 19.93
C GLY A 23 7.59 4.76 18.59
N ARG A 24 8.19 5.63 17.76
CA ARG A 24 7.66 5.97 16.43
C ARG A 24 7.70 4.79 15.45
N LEU A 25 8.79 4.04 15.43
CA LEU A 25 8.90 2.86 14.55
C LEU A 25 7.92 1.77 14.98
N LEU A 26 7.69 1.60 16.27
CA LEU A 26 6.67 0.70 16.81
C LEU A 26 5.26 1.13 16.38
N ASP A 27 4.97 2.43 16.38
CA ASP A 27 3.69 2.96 15.90
C ASP A 27 3.46 2.66 14.41
N ILE A 28 4.46 2.89 13.57
CA ILE A 28 4.40 2.54 12.14
C ILE A 28 4.20 1.03 11.97
N PHE A 29 4.91 0.23 12.77
CA PHE A 29 4.83 -1.22 12.73
C PHE A 29 3.43 -1.72 13.10
N ARG A 30 2.81 -1.11 14.13
CA ARG A 30 1.42 -1.39 14.54
C ARG A 30 0.42 -0.89 13.51
N LEU A 31 0.58 0.33 12.99
CA LEU A 31 -0.29 0.90 11.98
C LEU A 31 -0.33 0.04 10.71
N ALA A 32 0.82 -0.41 10.23
CA ALA A 32 0.92 -1.33 9.10
C ALA A 32 0.55 -2.79 9.45
N ARG A 33 0.15 -3.05 10.70
CA ARG A 33 -0.22 -4.38 11.23
C ARG A 33 0.86 -5.46 11.03
N LEU A 34 2.11 -5.03 10.99
CA LEU A 34 3.24 -5.96 10.87
C LEU A 34 3.44 -6.79 12.13
N ASN A 35 3.06 -6.26 13.31
CA ASN A 35 3.09 -6.95 14.60
C ASN A 35 2.18 -8.19 14.66
N GLU A 36 1.20 -8.33 13.78
CA GLU A 36 0.36 -9.53 13.71
C GLU A 36 1.08 -10.75 13.11
N GLY A 37 2.17 -10.53 12.37
CA GLY A 37 2.95 -11.62 11.75
C GLY A 37 4.41 -11.65 12.19
N ILE A 38 4.94 -10.54 12.73
CA ILE A 38 6.32 -10.40 13.19
C ILE A 38 6.26 -9.99 14.66
N PRO A 39 6.53 -10.92 15.60
CA PRO A 39 6.52 -10.62 17.03
C PRO A 39 7.47 -9.49 17.41
N CYS A 40 7.05 -8.61 18.31
CA CYS A 40 7.83 -7.48 18.78
C CYS A 40 8.06 -7.60 20.29
N TYR A 41 9.28 -7.30 20.70
CA TYR A 41 9.71 -7.34 22.11
C TYR A 41 10.39 -6.02 22.50
N ASP A 42 10.27 -5.65 23.78
CA ASP A 42 10.82 -4.40 24.27
C ASP A 42 12.35 -4.43 24.33
N ASP A 43 12.96 -5.60 24.49
CA ASP A 43 14.40 -5.78 24.55
C ASP A 43 14.87 -7.05 23.83
N ILE A 44 16.18 -7.10 23.54
CA ILE A 44 16.82 -8.20 22.82
C ILE A 44 16.86 -9.49 23.67
N PRO A 45 17.21 -9.47 24.97
CA PRO A 45 17.21 -10.67 25.81
C PRO A 45 15.86 -11.39 25.81
N THR A 46 14.76 -10.67 26.01
CA THR A 46 13.38 -11.20 25.97
C THR A 46 13.06 -11.81 24.61
N ALA A 47 13.44 -11.12 23.52
CA ALA A 47 13.25 -11.63 22.16
C ALA A 47 14.00 -12.94 21.94
N LEU A 48 15.24 -13.07 22.42
CA LEU A 48 16.06 -14.28 22.29
C LEU A 48 15.54 -15.42 23.15
N GLN A 49 15.04 -15.16 24.35
CA GLN A 49 14.38 -16.17 25.19
C GLN A 49 13.17 -16.80 24.47
N HIS A 50 12.30 -15.97 23.91
CA HIS A 50 11.14 -16.44 23.12
C HIS A 50 11.55 -17.17 21.83
N ALA A 51 12.71 -16.87 21.27
CA ALA A 51 13.26 -17.58 20.12
C ALA A 51 13.95 -18.91 20.49
N GLY A 52 14.03 -19.26 21.79
CA GLY A 52 14.65 -20.50 22.28
C GLY A 52 16.17 -20.42 22.46
N TYR A 53 16.75 -19.21 22.49
CA TYR A 53 18.20 -19.01 22.58
C TYR A 53 18.72 -18.70 24.01
N GLY A 54 17.96 -18.95 25.05
CA GLY A 54 18.40 -18.81 26.44
C GLY A 54 19.01 -17.43 26.81
N GLY A 55 18.68 -16.38 26.05
CA GLY A 55 19.14 -15.00 26.30
C GLY A 55 20.48 -14.63 25.65
N GLN A 56 21.19 -15.57 25.02
CA GLN A 56 22.42 -15.26 24.25
C GLN A 56 22.19 -15.45 22.74
N PRO A 57 22.62 -14.49 21.91
CA PRO A 57 22.50 -14.63 20.47
C PRO A 57 23.48 -15.68 19.95
N PRO A 58 23.08 -16.49 18.94
CA PRO A 58 24.03 -17.35 18.24
C PRO A 58 25.11 -16.47 17.56
N PRO A 59 26.35 -16.95 17.47
CA PRO A 59 27.50 -16.17 16.99
C PRO A 59 27.33 -15.53 15.61
N ASP A 60 26.48 -16.11 14.77
CA ASP A 60 26.24 -15.66 13.39
C ASP A 60 24.94 -14.84 13.20
N ALA A 61 24.18 -14.57 14.25
CA ALA A 61 22.81 -14.06 14.15
C ALA A 61 22.67 -12.54 14.30
N ILE A 62 23.71 -11.79 14.66
CA ILE A 62 23.58 -10.34 14.87
C ILE A 62 24.37 -9.55 13.82
N LYS A 63 23.78 -9.34 12.65
CA LYS A 63 23.99 -8.08 11.94
C LYS A 63 23.00 -7.07 12.50
N LEU A 64 23.36 -6.43 13.60
CA LEU A 64 22.68 -5.22 14.07
C LEU A 64 22.87 -4.15 13.01
N ILE A 65 21.80 -3.82 12.30
CA ILE A 65 21.73 -2.58 11.53
C ILE A 65 21.55 -1.47 12.58
N GLN A 66 22.62 -0.95 13.06
CA GLN A 66 22.64 0.31 13.81
C GLN A 66 22.57 1.44 12.79
N ASP A 67 21.34 1.86 12.47
CA ASP A 67 21.13 3.08 11.71
C ASP A 67 20.98 4.23 12.71
N THR A 68 22.10 4.84 13.05
CA THR A 68 22.15 6.01 13.93
C THR A 68 22.35 7.26 13.08
N THR A 69 21.25 7.82 12.57
CA THR A 69 21.30 9.18 12.02
C THR A 69 20.25 10.06 12.70
N PRO A 70 20.62 10.78 13.80
CA PRO A 70 19.65 11.56 14.58
C PRO A 70 19.06 12.79 13.87
N ALA A 71 19.73 13.33 12.84
CA ALA A 71 19.29 14.56 12.17
C ALA A 71 18.20 14.36 11.12
N ALA A 72 18.17 13.21 10.44
CA ALA A 72 17.12 12.88 9.45
C ALA A 72 15.81 12.42 10.11
N ALA A 73 15.80 12.07 11.39
CA ALA A 73 14.65 11.50 12.07
C ALA A 73 13.51 12.50 12.34
N ARG A 74 13.81 13.79 12.52
CA ARG A 74 12.79 14.81 12.85
C ARG A 74 11.92 15.17 11.65
N ASP A 75 12.49 15.30 10.45
CA ASP A 75 11.73 15.54 9.21
C ASP A 75 10.90 14.32 8.78
N LEU A 76 11.25 13.12 9.27
CA LEU A 76 10.54 11.87 8.95
C LEU A 76 9.28 11.68 9.81
N ASP A 77 9.20 12.27 11.00
CA ASP A 77 8.09 12.04 11.93
C ASP A 77 6.76 12.57 11.39
N ASP A 78 6.77 13.75 10.78
CA ASP A 78 5.55 14.36 10.21
C ASP A 78 5.16 13.75 8.85
N ALA A 79 6.07 13.02 8.20
CA ALA A 79 5.81 12.35 6.92
C ALA A 79 5.01 11.04 7.06
N TRP A 80 4.89 10.48 8.27
CA TRP A 80 4.14 9.25 8.53
C TRP A 80 2.79 9.51 9.17
N ALA A 81 1.79 8.72 8.80
CA ALA A 81 0.50 8.73 9.47
C ALA A 81 0.62 8.35 10.95
N ARG A 82 -0.22 8.94 11.78
CA ARG A 82 -0.37 8.50 13.18
C ARG A 82 -1.17 7.21 13.24
N PRO A 83 -0.94 6.34 14.26
CA PRO A 83 -1.72 5.13 14.45
C PRO A 83 -3.20 5.43 14.55
N VAL A 84 -4.00 4.68 13.78
CA VAL A 84 -5.46 4.72 13.84
C VAL A 84 -5.98 3.29 14.00
N SER A 85 -6.96 3.11 14.87
CA SER A 85 -7.61 1.82 15.07
C SER A 85 -8.56 1.49 13.92
N ARG A 86 -9.24 2.52 13.39
CA ARG A 86 -10.19 2.44 12.28
C ARG A 86 -10.10 3.69 11.42
N LEU A 87 -10.36 3.52 10.13
CA LEU A 87 -10.35 4.62 9.18
C LEU A 87 -11.56 5.53 9.37
N GLU A 88 -11.31 6.84 9.38
CA GLU A 88 -12.32 7.88 9.42
C GLU A 88 -12.30 8.68 8.11
N VAL A 89 -13.49 8.96 7.59
CA VAL A 89 -13.67 9.81 6.41
C VAL A 89 -14.21 11.14 6.89
N LYS A 90 -13.36 12.16 6.91
CA LYS A 90 -13.68 13.50 7.46
C LYS A 90 -14.47 14.38 6.50
N ALA A 91 -14.17 14.29 5.21
CA ALA A 91 -14.86 15.02 4.16
C ALA A 91 -15.11 14.08 2.98
N MET A 92 -16.27 14.16 2.40
CA MET A 92 -16.68 13.29 1.30
C MET A 92 -17.37 14.11 0.23
N PRO A 93 -16.86 14.13 -1.01
CA PRO A 93 -17.57 14.68 -2.15
C PRO A 93 -18.91 13.97 -2.36
N ASP A 94 -19.91 14.66 -2.91
CA ASP A 94 -21.25 14.09 -3.12
C ASP A 94 -21.29 12.81 -3.95
N GLU A 95 -20.32 12.64 -4.84
CA GLU A 95 -20.19 11.48 -5.73
C GLU A 95 -19.44 10.30 -5.10
N ALA A 96 -18.72 10.53 -4.02
CA ALA A 96 -17.93 9.50 -3.34
C ALA A 96 -18.79 8.70 -2.37
N VAL A 97 -18.41 7.45 -2.16
CA VAL A 97 -19.08 6.54 -1.23
C VAL A 97 -18.04 5.93 -0.27
N SER A 98 -18.30 5.99 1.01
CA SER A 98 -17.38 5.51 2.06
C SER A 98 -17.68 4.11 2.58
N LEU A 99 -18.56 3.38 1.90
CA LEU A 99 -19.15 2.10 2.37
C LEU A 99 -18.13 1.09 2.88
N ASN A 100 -17.03 0.89 2.15
CA ASN A 100 -16.01 -0.11 2.48
C ASN A 100 -14.72 0.51 3.02
N VAL A 101 -14.80 1.71 3.58
CA VAL A 101 -13.64 2.45 4.09
C VAL A 101 -13.87 2.91 5.52
N LYS A 102 -14.93 3.68 5.78
CA LYS A 102 -15.26 4.19 7.10
C LYS A 102 -15.45 3.05 8.11
N GLY A 103 -14.73 3.09 9.22
CA GLY A 103 -14.79 2.08 10.28
C GLY A 103 -13.97 0.82 10.01
N ARG A 104 -13.35 0.67 8.82
CA ARG A 104 -12.43 -0.43 8.51
C ARG A 104 -11.06 -0.21 9.15
N ARG A 105 -10.35 -1.30 9.42
CA ARG A 105 -8.92 -1.24 9.75
C ARG A 105 -8.10 -1.24 8.46
N VAL A 106 -6.87 -0.79 8.50
CA VAL A 106 -5.93 -0.97 7.39
C VAL A 106 -5.54 -2.45 7.27
N ALA A 107 -5.15 -2.86 6.06
CA ALA A 107 -4.72 -4.22 5.75
C ALA A 107 -3.38 -4.17 5.00
N GLY A 108 -2.31 -4.60 5.65
CA GLY A 108 -1.00 -4.76 5.04
C GLY A 108 -0.86 -6.12 4.33
N PRO A 109 0.32 -6.40 3.72
CA PRO A 109 0.54 -7.65 2.97
C PRO A 109 0.42 -8.93 3.80
N LEU A 110 0.50 -8.86 5.14
CA LEU A 110 0.35 -10.00 6.03
C LEU A 110 -1.12 -10.31 6.36
N GLN A 111 -2.04 -9.43 6.02
CA GLN A 111 -3.48 -9.59 6.25
C GLN A 111 -4.24 -10.11 5.03
N GLY A 112 -3.62 -10.19 3.85
CA GLY A 112 -4.24 -10.72 2.63
C GLY A 112 -4.23 -12.25 2.57
N PHE A 113 -5.12 -12.80 1.73
CA PHE A 113 -5.28 -14.24 1.50
C PHE A 113 -4.36 -14.77 0.39
N GLY A 114 -4.27 -14.05 -0.73
CA GLY A 114 -3.65 -14.54 -1.97
C GLY A 114 -2.13 -14.64 -1.94
N ARG A 115 -1.53 -14.88 -3.10
CA ARG A 115 -0.08 -14.86 -3.28
C ARG A 115 0.48 -13.47 -3.02
N LEU A 116 1.71 -13.39 -2.50
CA LEU A 116 2.39 -12.11 -2.30
C LEU A 116 3.17 -11.72 -3.55
N TRP A 117 2.77 -10.60 -4.12
CA TRP A 117 3.44 -10.02 -5.26
C TRP A 117 4.08 -8.69 -4.92
N GLN A 118 5.27 -8.49 -5.47
CA GLN A 118 5.84 -7.16 -5.65
C GLN A 118 5.80 -6.84 -7.15
N LYS A 119 5.19 -5.71 -7.48
CA LYS A 119 5.09 -5.22 -8.86
C LYS A 119 5.67 -3.83 -8.92
N THR A 120 6.65 -3.65 -9.78
CA THR A 120 7.33 -2.37 -10.00
C THR A 120 7.01 -1.89 -11.41
N TYR A 121 6.57 -0.63 -11.49
CA TYR A 121 6.31 0.10 -12.73
C TYR A 121 7.21 1.32 -12.72
N SER A 122 7.96 1.58 -13.80
CA SER A 122 8.87 2.71 -13.83
C SER A 122 8.94 3.35 -15.21
N ILE A 123 9.21 4.64 -15.19
CA ILE A 123 9.59 5.44 -16.36
C ILE A 123 10.89 6.15 -16.07
N SER A 124 11.73 6.28 -17.08
CA SER A 124 12.95 7.07 -17.04
C SER A 124 12.77 8.35 -17.84
N LEU A 125 13.17 9.48 -17.28
CA LEU A 125 13.08 10.83 -17.85
C LEU A 125 14.50 11.35 -18.13
N PRO A 126 15.16 10.93 -19.23
CA PRO A 126 16.53 11.32 -19.53
C PRO A 126 16.61 12.80 -19.88
N GLY A 127 17.72 13.45 -19.48
CA GLY A 127 18.06 14.81 -19.94
C GLY A 127 17.13 15.95 -19.51
N ARG A 128 16.09 15.68 -18.70
CA ARG A 128 15.09 16.70 -18.33
C ARG A 128 15.44 17.55 -17.12
N GLY A 129 16.54 17.26 -16.42
CA GLY A 129 16.92 18.01 -15.22
C GLY A 129 15.86 18.05 -14.12
N LEU A 130 14.74 17.29 -14.26
CA LEU A 130 13.64 17.29 -13.31
C LEU A 130 14.12 16.77 -11.95
N ASP A 131 13.96 17.58 -10.91
CA ASP A 131 14.25 17.16 -9.56
C ASP A 131 13.28 16.06 -9.10
N PRO A 132 13.75 14.96 -8.47
CA PRO A 132 12.89 13.89 -7.96
C PRO A 132 11.76 14.39 -7.05
N ALA A 133 12.01 15.37 -6.18
CA ALA A 133 10.97 15.94 -5.33
C ALA A 133 9.89 16.66 -6.15
N ARG A 134 10.29 17.36 -7.23
CA ARG A 134 9.32 18.02 -8.13
C ARG A 134 8.52 16.97 -8.92
N ALA A 135 9.13 15.89 -9.34
CA ALA A 135 8.40 14.79 -10.00
C ALA A 135 7.31 14.19 -9.09
N VAL A 136 7.63 13.96 -7.81
CA VAL A 136 6.64 13.49 -6.82
C VAL A 136 5.58 14.54 -6.53
N ALA A 137 5.93 15.84 -6.48
CA ALA A 137 4.97 16.91 -6.30
C ALA A 137 3.95 16.97 -7.47
N ILE A 138 4.42 16.90 -8.71
CA ILE A 138 3.57 16.83 -9.91
C ILE A 138 2.62 15.65 -9.84
N LEU A 139 3.13 14.46 -9.44
CA LEU A 139 2.31 13.27 -9.30
C LEU A 139 1.23 13.41 -8.22
N LYS A 140 1.53 14.05 -7.08
CA LYS A 140 0.55 14.33 -6.02
C LYS A 140 -0.51 15.36 -6.46
N GLU A 141 -0.07 16.46 -7.07
CA GLU A 141 -0.92 17.55 -7.53
C GLU A 141 -1.92 17.09 -8.60
N ASN A 142 -1.50 16.20 -9.48
CA ASN A 142 -2.29 15.69 -10.61
C ASN A 142 -2.78 14.26 -10.44
N PHE A 143 -2.72 13.70 -9.22
CA PHE A 143 -2.97 12.28 -8.99
C PHE A 143 -4.34 11.82 -9.53
N THR A 144 -5.38 12.61 -9.31
CA THR A 144 -6.75 12.30 -9.76
C THR A 144 -6.86 12.36 -11.29
N SER A 145 -6.27 13.36 -11.94
CA SER A 145 -6.34 13.53 -13.40
C SER A 145 -5.49 12.51 -14.17
N PHE A 146 -4.50 11.90 -13.52
CA PHE A 146 -3.68 10.84 -14.11
C PHE A 146 -4.33 9.46 -14.02
N GLN A 147 -5.46 9.32 -13.32
CA GLN A 147 -6.18 8.04 -13.25
C GLN A 147 -6.98 7.78 -14.51
N PRO A 148 -7.15 6.49 -14.92
CA PRO A 148 -8.07 6.16 -15.99
C PRO A 148 -9.53 6.48 -15.57
N PRO A 149 -10.42 6.83 -16.53
CA PRO A 149 -11.80 7.25 -16.22
C PRO A 149 -12.61 6.22 -15.40
N ALA A 150 -12.29 4.93 -15.56
CA ALA A 150 -12.94 3.84 -14.82
C ALA A 150 -12.49 3.74 -13.34
N ASN A 151 -11.51 4.55 -12.91
CA ASN A 151 -10.91 4.47 -11.58
C ASN A 151 -10.84 5.85 -10.93
N ARG A 152 -11.95 6.30 -10.35
CA ARG A 152 -12.11 7.66 -9.81
C ARG A 152 -11.64 7.72 -8.36
N PHE A 153 -10.63 8.55 -8.12
CA PHE A 153 -10.07 8.85 -6.81
C PHE A 153 -10.61 10.17 -6.27
N TYR A 154 -10.98 10.17 -5.00
CA TYR A 154 -11.51 11.34 -4.29
C TYR A 154 -10.62 11.64 -3.08
N PRO A 155 -9.52 12.40 -3.26
CA PRO A 155 -8.66 12.80 -2.15
C PRO A 155 -9.39 13.78 -1.21
N PRO A 156 -8.97 13.87 0.06
CA PRO A 156 -9.48 14.90 0.95
C PRO A 156 -9.05 16.30 0.46
N PRO A 157 -9.73 17.37 0.92
CA PRO A 157 -9.45 18.75 0.46
C PRO A 157 -8.00 19.22 0.68
N ASP A 158 -7.34 18.70 1.69
CA ASP A 158 -5.93 18.98 2.02
C ASP A 158 -4.94 18.13 1.21
N GLY A 159 -5.43 17.31 0.27
CA GLY A 159 -4.66 16.52 -0.68
C GLY A 159 -4.02 15.26 -0.07
N ILE A 160 -2.92 14.82 -0.68
CA ILE A 160 -2.20 13.59 -0.28
C ILE A 160 -1.29 13.91 0.91
N ARG A 161 -1.81 13.74 2.14
CA ARG A 161 -1.11 13.95 3.42
C ARG A 161 -1.20 12.72 4.31
N PRO A 162 -0.24 12.49 5.22
CA PRO A 162 -0.25 11.35 6.14
C PRO A 162 -1.56 11.25 6.93
N GLY A 163 -2.14 10.05 6.96
CA GLY A 163 -3.43 9.79 7.60
C GLY A 163 -4.66 10.20 6.79
N GLY A 164 -4.49 10.92 5.67
CA GLY A 164 -5.59 11.24 4.76
C GLY A 164 -6.18 9.98 4.13
N VAL A 165 -7.51 9.92 4.04
CA VAL A 165 -8.23 8.82 3.40
C VAL A 165 -8.73 9.26 2.04
N ILE A 166 -8.36 8.51 1.02
CA ILE A 166 -8.78 8.72 -0.37
C ILE A 166 -9.83 7.68 -0.69
N LEU A 167 -11.02 8.12 -1.10
CA LEU A 167 -12.08 7.21 -1.55
C LEU A 167 -11.87 6.86 -3.03
N ILE A 168 -12.29 5.66 -3.42
CA ILE A 168 -12.12 5.13 -4.78
C ILE A 168 -13.45 4.51 -5.23
N ASN A 169 -13.94 4.98 -6.38
CA ASN A 169 -15.02 4.33 -7.11
C ASN A 169 -14.42 3.75 -8.40
N ALA A 170 -14.37 2.43 -8.50
CA ALA A 170 -13.81 1.75 -9.66
C ALA A 170 -14.90 0.95 -10.41
N ASP A 171 -14.88 1.05 -11.73
CA ASP A 171 -15.68 0.21 -12.62
C ASP A 171 -14.81 -0.97 -13.07
N THR A 172 -15.19 -2.19 -12.69
CA THR A 172 -14.44 -3.42 -12.98
C THR A 172 -15.27 -4.39 -13.81
N PRO A 173 -14.66 -5.38 -14.49
CA PRO A 173 -15.41 -6.41 -15.21
C PRO A 173 -16.41 -7.18 -14.35
N GLY A 174 -16.18 -7.29 -13.04
CA GLY A 174 -17.10 -7.91 -12.07
C GLY A 174 -18.18 -6.95 -11.53
N GLY A 175 -18.25 -5.71 -12.03
CA GLY A 175 -19.15 -4.67 -11.54
C GLY A 175 -18.43 -3.58 -10.74
N PRO A 176 -19.17 -2.59 -10.22
CA PRO A 176 -18.58 -1.48 -9.48
C PRO A 176 -17.97 -1.94 -8.15
N VAL A 177 -16.84 -1.34 -7.79
CA VAL A 177 -16.19 -1.49 -6.49
C VAL A 177 -16.04 -0.12 -5.85
N VAL A 178 -16.62 0.05 -4.68
CA VAL A 178 -16.40 1.23 -3.84
C VAL A 178 -15.45 0.84 -2.72
N THR A 179 -14.32 1.54 -2.64
CA THR A 179 -13.27 1.29 -1.65
C THR A 179 -12.45 2.55 -1.40
N GLY A 180 -11.24 2.44 -0.93
CA GLY A 180 -10.33 3.57 -0.73
C GLY A 180 -8.97 3.11 -0.25
N VAL A 181 -8.14 4.08 0.09
CA VAL A 181 -6.82 3.88 0.68
C VAL A 181 -6.55 4.95 1.72
N MET A 182 -5.63 4.67 2.65
CA MET A 182 -5.10 5.68 3.56
C MET A 182 -3.68 6.03 3.14
N VAL A 183 -3.33 7.30 3.22
CA VAL A 183 -1.95 7.78 3.05
C VAL A 183 -1.14 7.36 4.27
N LEU A 184 -0.31 6.34 4.12
CA LEU A 184 0.56 5.83 5.18
C LEU A 184 1.77 6.74 5.40
N TYR A 185 2.34 7.24 4.31
CA TYR A 185 3.52 8.08 4.27
C TYR A 185 3.41 9.12 3.14
N ALA A 186 3.90 10.34 3.37
CA ALA A 186 4.00 11.37 2.34
C ALA A 186 5.20 12.29 2.60
N GLY A 187 6.36 11.96 2.04
CA GLY A 187 7.58 12.75 2.06
C GLY A 187 7.81 13.54 0.76
N ARG A 188 9.02 14.07 0.61
CA ARG A 188 9.42 14.89 -0.55
C ARG A 188 9.56 14.04 -1.82
N ASN A 189 10.22 12.89 -1.73
CA ASN A 189 10.59 12.06 -2.87
C ASN A 189 9.73 10.79 -3.00
N SER A 190 8.76 10.59 -2.10
CA SER A 190 7.83 9.46 -2.17
C SER A 190 6.58 9.68 -1.33
N PHE A 191 5.53 8.91 -1.64
CA PHE A 191 4.36 8.73 -0.80
C PHE A 191 3.83 7.31 -0.94
N THR A 192 3.12 6.83 0.08
CA THR A 192 2.67 5.44 0.17
C THR A 192 1.21 5.39 0.59
N PHE A 193 0.42 4.61 -0.11
CA PHE A 193 -0.95 4.27 0.27
C PHE A 193 -1.00 2.86 0.85
N ILE A 194 -1.83 2.67 1.87
CA ILE A 194 -2.17 1.36 2.43
C ILE A 194 -3.67 1.12 2.27
N THR A 195 -4.04 -0.12 1.97
CA THR A 195 -5.43 -0.51 1.72
C THR A 195 -6.21 -0.77 3.00
N PRO A 196 -7.55 -0.60 3.01
CA PRO A 196 -8.42 -1.07 4.08
C PRO A 196 -8.75 -2.58 3.96
N GLU A 197 -9.24 -3.16 5.04
CA GLU A 197 -9.85 -4.50 5.03
C GLU A 197 -10.99 -4.57 4.00
N GLY A 198 -11.01 -5.65 3.21
CA GLY A 198 -11.99 -5.87 2.15
C GLY A 198 -11.63 -5.25 0.79
N HIS A 199 -10.60 -4.45 0.70
CA HIS A 199 -10.06 -3.98 -0.58
C HIS A 199 -9.61 -5.18 -1.45
N PRO A 200 -9.70 -5.09 -2.80
CA PRO A 200 -9.21 -6.14 -3.70
C PRO A 200 -7.80 -6.64 -3.39
N GLU A 201 -6.92 -5.75 -2.95
CA GLU A 201 -5.57 -6.07 -2.52
C GLU A 201 -5.37 -5.68 -1.06
N ALA A 202 -4.72 -6.53 -0.28
CA ALA A 202 -4.22 -6.22 1.05
C ALA A 202 -2.73 -5.92 0.96
N GLY A 203 -2.34 -4.67 1.20
CA GLY A 203 -0.97 -4.23 1.03
C GLY A 203 -0.80 -2.72 0.92
N TRP A 204 0.29 -2.32 0.33
CA TRP A 204 0.60 -0.92 0.07
C TRP A 204 1.18 -0.71 -1.32
N VAL A 205 1.06 0.51 -1.80
CA VAL A 205 1.68 0.98 -3.03
C VAL A 205 2.46 2.26 -2.73
N THR A 206 3.72 2.30 -3.15
CA THR A 206 4.63 3.43 -2.98
C THR A 206 4.90 4.06 -4.34
N PHE A 207 4.73 5.36 -4.38
CA PHE A 207 5.08 6.24 -5.49
C PHE A 207 6.34 6.96 -5.11
N SER A 208 7.37 6.87 -5.94
CA SER A 208 8.69 7.45 -5.64
C SER A 208 9.37 8.01 -6.87
N SER A 209 10.32 8.91 -6.64
CA SER A 209 11.23 9.36 -7.68
C SER A 209 12.65 9.50 -7.13
N PHE A 210 13.63 9.15 -7.94
CA PHE A 210 15.05 9.18 -7.59
C PHE A 210 15.92 9.43 -8.82
N ARG A 211 17.17 9.77 -8.59
CA ARG A 211 18.16 9.87 -9.67
C ARG A 211 18.79 8.50 -9.93
N GLU A 212 18.88 8.18 -11.22
CA GLU A 212 19.65 7.04 -11.68
C GLU A 212 20.48 7.50 -12.89
N GLN A 213 21.79 7.57 -12.70
CA GLN A 213 22.72 8.17 -13.67
C GLN A 213 22.26 9.60 -14.04
N ASP A 214 22.05 9.89 -15.34
CA ASP A 214 21.62 11.18 -15.84
C ASP A 214 20.10 11.33 -15.97
N ALA A 215 19.33 10.35 -15.49
CA ALA A 215 17.89 10.33 -15.60
C ALA A 215 17.21 10.49 -14.25
N THR A 216 16.01 11.07 -14.27
CA THR A 216 15.06 11.00 -13.14
C THR A 216 14.13 9.83 -13.40
N VAL A 217 14.14 8.86 -12.50
CA VAL A 217 13.22 7.73 -12.52
C VAL A 217 12.00 8.05 -11.67
N VAL A 218 10.81 7.78 -12.22
CA VAL A 218 9.56 7.77 -11.46
C VAL A 218 9.06 6.35 -11.38
N GLN A 219 8.76 5.88 -10.18
CA GLN A 219 8.44 4.49 -9.90
C GLN A 219 7.17 4.36 -9.07
N ILE A 220 6.34 3.37 -9.41
CA ILE A 220 5.24 2.87 -8.60
C ILE A 220 5.59 1.43 -8.19
N GLU A 221 5.67 1.16 -6.89
CA GLU A 221 5.95 -0.17 -6.36
C GLU A 221 4.81 -0.63 -5.47
N GLY A 222 4.09 -1.66 -5.88
CA GLY A 222 3.06 -2.33 -5.09
C GLY A 222 3.62 -3.57 -4.40
N LEU A 223 3.32 -3.75 -3.11
CA LEU A 223 3.55 -4.97 -2.35
C LEU A 223 2.24 -5.41 -1.72
N ALA A 224 1.59 -6.41 -2.30
CA ALA A 224 0.26 -6.80 -1.90
C ALA A 224 -0.04 -8.29 -2.16
N ARG A 225 -1.06 -8.79 -1.46
CA ARG A 225 -1.77 -10.04 -1.72
C ARG A 225 -3.19 -9.73 -2.19
N ALA A 226 -3.84 -10.64 -2.89
CA ALA A 226 -5.30 -10.58 -3.01
C ALA A 226 -5.94 -10.56 -1.61
N GLY A 227 -6.93 -9.70 -1.39
CA GLY A 227 -7.55 -9.48 -0.08
C GLY A 227 -8.22 -10.73 0.45
N ASP A 228 -8.88 -11.48 -0.42
CA ASP A 228 -9.66 -12.68 -0.11
C ASP A 228 -9.66 -13.71 -1.26
N PRO A 229 -10.28 -14.89 -1.08
CA PRO A 229 -10.31 -15.96 -2.09
C PRO A 229 -10.96 -15.56 -3.42
N VAL A 230 -12.01 -14.72 -3.41
CA VAL A 230 -12.71 -14.29 -4.63
C VAL A 230 -11.79 -13.40 -5.47
N TYR A 231 -11.12 -12.46 -4.84
CA TYR A 231 -10.14 -11.63 -5.54
C TYR A 231 -8.92 -12.42 -6.02
N GLU A 232 -8.44 -13.42 -5.25
CA GLU A 232 -7.36 -14.28 -5.72
C GLU A 232 -7.76 -15.05 -6.98
N LEU A 233 -8.98 -15.61 -7.01
CA LEU A 233 -9.51 -16.29 -8.19
C LEU A 233 -9.68 -15.33 -9.37
N ALA A 234 -10.25 -14.16 -9.15
CA ALA A 234 -10.41 -13.14 -10.17
C ALA A 234 -9.06 -12.71 -10.77
N PHE A 235 -8.05 -12.48 -9.94
CA PHE A 235 -6.70 -12.15 -10.41
C PHE A 235 -6.02 -13.28 -11.19
N ARG A 236 -6.36 -14.54 -10.93
CA ARG A 236 -5.88 -15.68 -11.72
C ARG A 236 -6.54 -15.79 -13.08
N ILE A 237 -7.86 -15.54 -13.14
CA ILE A 237 -8.65 -15.69 -14.38
C ILE A 237 -8.48 -14.48 -15.29
N LEU A 238 -8.68 -13.28 -14.76
CA LEU A 238 -8.60 -12.02 -15.50
C LEU A 238 -7.15 -11.53 -15.66
N GLY A 239 -6.23 -12.18 -14.97
CA GLY A 239 -4.86 -11.74 -14.83
C GLY A 239 -4.72 -10.45 -14.01
N SER A 240 -3.51 -10.09 -13.67
CA SER A 240 -3.22 -8.80 -13.05
C SER A 240 -3.22 -7.63 -14.05
N LYS A 241 -3.78 -7.86 -15.25
CA LYS A 241 -3.74 -6.91 -16.36
C LYS A 241 -4.43 -5.60 -16.03
N LEU A 242 -5.63 -5.67 -15.42
CA LEU A 242 -6.38 -4.47 -15.04
C LEU A 242 -5.56 -3.53 -14.16
N GLN A 243 -4.92 -4.06 -13.10
CA GLN A 243 -4.06 -3.28 -12.22
C GLN A 243 -2.82 -2.73 -12.96
N GLN A 244 -2.22 -3.57 -13.83
CA GLN A 244 -1.07 -3.13 -14.63
C GLN A 244 -1.46 -1.98 -15.56
N ASP A 245 -2.63 -2.06 -16.19
CA ASP A 245 -3.11 -1.03 -17.10
C ASP A 245 -3.38 0.29 -16.36
N ILE A 246 -3.90 0.24 -15.12
CA ILE A 246 -4.08 1.43 -14.27
C ILE A 246 -2.73 2.12 -14.01
N TRP A 247 -1.74 1.39 -13.50
CA TRP A 247 -0.45 2.02 -13.15
C TRP A 247 0.36 2.44 -14.37
N LYS A 248 0.26 1.70 -15.48
CA LYS A 248 0.81 2.14 -16.77
C LYS A 248 0.17 3.44 -17.24
N HIS A 249 -1.17 3.53 -17.14
CA HIS A 249 -1.90 4.74 -17.51
C HIS A 249 -1.46 5.94 -16.67
N VAL A 250 -1.32 5.79 -15.35
CA VAL A 250 -0.83 6.86 -14.46
C VAL A 250 0.54 7.38 -14.89
N LEU A 251 1.50 6.48 -15.12
CA LEU A 251 2.84 6.86 -15.54
C LEU A 251 2.86 7.45 -16.95
N GLN A 252 2.06 6.93 -17.88
CA GLN A 252 1.94 7.48 -19.21
C GLN A 252 1.28 8.86 -19.21
N SER A 253 0.25 9.07 -18.40
CA SER A 253 -0.38 10.39 -18.22
C SER A 253 0.61 11.41 -17.67
N MET A 254 1.44 11.01 -16.71
CA MET A 254 2.53 11.85 -16.22
C MET A 254 3.57 12.17 -17.31
N LEU A 255 3.98 11.19 -18.11
CA LEU A 255 4.88 11.40 -19.26
C LEU A 255 4.30 12.42 -20.24
N ASN A 256 3.03 12.27 -20.61
CA ASN A 256 2.33 13.17 -21.51
C ASN A 256 2.24 14.60 -20.92
N HIS A 257 1.93 14.72 -19.63
CA HIS A 257 1.88 16.00 -18.92
C HIS A 257 3.23 16.74 -18.95
N LEU A 258 4.32 15.98 -18.88
CA LEU A 258 5.69 16.51 -18.98
C LEU A 258 6.14 16.74 -20.43
N GLY A 259 5.29 16.47 -21.44
CA GLY A 259 5.65 16.53 -22.86
C GLY A 259 6.73 15.50 -23.23
N GLY A 260 6.77 14.35 -22.54
CA GLY A 260 7.71 13.27 -22.76
C GLY A 260 7.13 12.13 -23.57
N SER A 261 8.02 11.28 -24.08
CA SER A 261 7.69 9.99 -24.66
C SER A 261 8.55 8.92 -24.00
N GLY A 262 8.02 7.70 -23.89
CA GLY A 262 8.74 6.58 -23.29
C GLY A 262 7.79 5.41 -23.04
N GLN A 263 8.37 4.27 -22.69
CA GLN A 263 7.62 3.07 -22.33
C GLN A 263 7.71 2.82 -20.84
N VAL A 264 6.58 2.42 -20.25
CA VAL A 264 6.55 1.99 -18.87
C VAL A 264 7.12 0.58 -18.76
N GLN A 265 8.20 0.45 -18.00
CA GLN A 265 8.77 -0.85 -17.64
C GLN A 265 7.95 -1.48 -16.53
N VAL A 266 7.74 -2.81 -16.58
CA VAL A 266 6.97 -3.54 -15.58
C VAL A 266 7.75 -4.77 -15.14
N THR A 267 8.00 -4.87 -13.83
CA THR A 267 8.72 -6.01 -13.23
C THR A 267 7.86 -6.62 -12.12
N PRO A 268 7.11 -7.71 -12.39
CA PRO A 268 6.41 -8.46 -11.37
C PRO A 268 7.30 -9.53 -10.74
N VAL A 269 7.30 -9.65 -9.41
CA VAL A 269 8.01 -10.68 -8.66
C VAL A 269 7.05 -11.33 -7.66
N CYS A 270 6.85 -12.64 -7.76
CA CYS A 270 6.12 -13.39 -6.74
C CYS A 270 7.07 -13.70 -5.56
N LEU A 271 6.81 -13.08 -4.40
CA LEU A 271 7.63 -13.26 -3.21
C LEU A 271 7.19 -14.44 -2.33
N ASP A 272 5.90 -14.78 -2.40
CA ASP A 272 5.32 -15.95 -1.70
C ASP A 272 4.12 -16.47 -2.50
N ASN A 273 4.21 -17.69 -2.99
CA ASN A 273 3.15 -18.32 -3.78
C ASN A 273 2.08 -19.03 -2.93
N ARG A 274 2.24 -19.05 -1.60
CA ARG A 274 1.33 -19.73 -0.68
C ARG A 274 0.11 -18.87 -0.39
N LEU A 275 -1.06 -19.52 -0.36
CA LEU A 275 -2.31 -18.91 0.10
C LEU A 275 -2.34 -18.89 1.64
N GLN A 276 -2.88 -17.83 2.20
CA GLN A 276 -2.99 -17.64 3.64
C GLN A 276 -4.38 -18.09 4.12
N TRP A 277 -4.60 -19.39 4.25
CA TRP A 277 -5.88 -19.98 4.63
C TRP A 277 -6.50 -19.39 5.92
N PRO A 278 -5.74 -18.98 6.95
CA PRO A 278 -6.32 -18.27 8.11
C PRO A 278 -7.01 -16.96 7.75
N ARG A 279 -6.76 -16.41 6.55
CA ARG A 279 -7.39 -15.18 6.04
C ARG A 279 -8.57 -15.47 5.08
N PHE A 280 -9.03 -16.70 4.99
CA PHE A 280 -10.18 -17.08 4.16
C PHE A 280 -11.42 -16.24 4.46
N PHE A 281 -11.70 -15.98 5.72
CA PHE A 281 -12.87 -15.23 6.18
C PHE A 281 -12.85 -13.73 5.84
N ASN A 282 -11.76 -13.21 5.26
CA ASN A 282 -11.75 -11.88 4.65
C ASN A 282 -12.84 -11.74 3.57
N LEU A 283 -13.32 -12.84 3.01
CA LEU A 283 -14.44 -12.89 2.06
C LEU A 283 -15.67 -12.10 2.53
N PHE A 284 -16.00 -12.15 3.82
CA PHE A 284 -17.15 -11.41 4.38
C PHE A 284 -16.96 -9.88 4.39
N LEU A 285 -15.75 -9.41 4.15
CA LEU A 285 -15.42 -8.00 4.05
C LEU A 285 -15.25 -7.52 2.61
N ASN A 286 -15.38 -8.42 1.61
CA ASN A 286 -15.12 -8.15 0.20
C ASN A 286 -15.88 -6.91 -0.29
N ALA A 287 -15.11 -5.90 -0.72
CA ALA A 287 -15.66 -4.59 -1.09
C ALA A 287 -16.58 -4.67 -2.31
N GLN A 288 -16.31 -5.55 -3.28
CA GLN A 288 -17.16 -5.70 -4.46
C GLN A 288 -18.49 -6.32 -4.11
N ILE A 289 -18.50 -7.42 -3.35
CA ILE A 289 -19.74 -8.09 -2.91
C ILE A 289 -20.60 -7.11 -2.11
N LEU A 290 -19.99 -6.41 -1.14
CA LEU A 290 -20.72 -5.45 -0.32
C LEU A 290 -21.22 -4.25 -1.13
N THR A 291 -20.44 -3.79 -2.12
CA THR A 291 -20.90 -2.73 -3.04
C THR A 291 -22.11 -3.17 -3.84
N LEU A 292 -22.08 -4.38 -4.42
CA LEU A 292 -23.21 -4.93 -5.18
C LEU A 292 -24.45 -5.10 -4.32
N LEU A 293 -24.32 -5.60 -3.09
CA LEU A 293 -25.42 -5.73 -2.14
C LEU A 293 -26.02 -4.37 -1.74
N TYR A 294 -25.21 -3.31 -1.72
CA TYR A 294 -25.64 -1.95 -1.35
C TYR A 294 -26.13 -1.13 -2.55
N MET A 295 -25.95 -1.61 -3.79
CA MET A 295 -26.39 -0.91 -5.02
C MET A 295 -27.85 -0.44 -5.01
N PRO A 296 -28.84 -1.23 -4.57
CA PRO A 296 -30.23 -0.77 -4.52
C PRO A 296 -30.39 0.49 -3.67
N VAL A 297 -29.73 0.55 -2.52
CA VAL A 297 -29.77 1.72 -1.62
C VAL A 297 -29.12 2.95 -2.27
N LEU A 298 -28.01 2.77 -2.99
CA LEU A 298 -27.33 3.85 -3.71
C LEU A 298 -28.22 4.41 -4.82
N LEU A 299 -28.91 3.54 -5.56
CA LEU A 299 -29.86 3.95 -6.61
C LEU A 299 -31.06 4.71 -6.03
N CYS A 300 -31.67 4.20 -4.96
CA CYS A 300 -32.75 4.92 -4.28
C CYS A 300 -32.29 6.31 -3.81
N ARG A 301 -31.13 6.43 -3.16
CA ARG A 301 -30.60 7.72 -2.71
C ARG A 301 -30.40 8.72 -3.84
N ARG A 302 -30.00 8.28 -5.05
CA ARG A 302 -29.86 9.15 -6.21
C ARG A 302 -31.21 9.64 -6.76
N LEU A 303 -32.26 8.80 -6.68
CA LEU A 303 -33.61 9.16 -7.12
C LEU A 303 -34.28 10.19 -6.18
N PHE A 304 -34.00 10.11 -4.87
CA PHE A 304 -34.58 11.01 -3.88
C PHE A 304 -33.76 12.31 -3.61
N LYS A 305 -32.57 12.45 -4.21
CA LYS A 305 -31.76 13.69 -4.18
C LYS A 305 -32.05 14.62 -5.38
N ARG A 306 -32.92 14.22 -6.28
CA ARG A 306 -33.50 15.07 -7.35
C ARG A 306 -34.85 15.64 -6.88
#